data_a09775a0d05f68435d8e0a3d1dde8444
#
_entry.id   a09775a0d05f68435d8e0a3d1dde8444
#
_cell.length_a   1.000
_cell.length_b   1.000
_cell.length_c   1.000
_cell.angle_alpha   90.00
_cell.angle_beta   90.00
_cell.angle_gamma   90.00
#
_symmetry.space_group_name_H-M   'P 1'
#
loop_
_entity.id
_entity.type
_entity.pdbx_description
1 polymer ?
#
loop_
_entity_poly.entity_id
_entity_poly.type
_entity_poly.pdbx_seq_one_letter_code
_entity_poly.pdbx_strand_id
1 'polypeptide(L)'
;VAPTSPFQADYESATLQAAQPVAPEQTAAQREGSTELVTTSANARKQSNDALTVTDEGDAQVSSPDSSRLAIASLMAQLDSQVQEYARRPRRVVLTAAATQRSEDALYLDGWRRRIEAIGNLNYPDAARRQKLYGSLRLLVSILPNGSIQKTEILQSSGHAVLDQAALDIVMLASPYEPFPPELSKQADIVEIIRTWRFHEGDALRSY
;
A
#
# COMPACT_ATOMS: atom_id res chain seq x y z
N VAL A 1 -13.61 -32.33 -61.78
CA VAL A 1 -13.75 -33.34 -60.69
C VAL A 1 -13.10 -32.75 -59.46
N ALA A 2 -13.92 -32.24 -58.56
CA ALA A 2 -13.46 -31.68 -57.29
C ALA A 2 -13.45 -32.78 -56.19
N PRO A 3 -12.43 -32.90 -55.37
CA PRO A 3 -12.47 -33.81 -54.24
C PRO A 3 -13.30 -33.23 -53.08
N THR A 4 -14.28 -33.99 -52.68
CA THR A 4 -15.16 -33.76 -51.52
C THR A 4 -14.38 -33.92 -50.24
N SER A 5 -14.43 -32.95 -49.35
CA SER A 5 -13.87 -32.99 -48.01
C SER A 5 -14.81 -33.77 -47.09
N PRO A 6 -14.34 -34.77 -46.34
CA PRO A 6 -15.13 -35.39 -45.28
C PRO A 6 -14.72 -34.78 -43.93
N PHE A 7 -15.39 -33.72 -43.52
CA PHE A 7 -15.38 -33.33 -42.10
C PHE A 7 -16.81 -33.00 -41.69
N GLN A 8 -17.55 -34.04 -41.39
CA GLN A 8 -18.83 -33.94 -40.73
C GLN A 8 -18.56 -34.23 -39.23
N ALA A 9 -18.51 -33.14 -38.48
CA ALA A 9 -18.40 -33.22 -37.02
C ALA A 9 -19.81 -33.46 -36.48
N ASP A 10 -20.00 -34.61 -35.89
CA ASP A 10 -21.20 -34.97 -35.13
C ASP A 10 -21.24 -34.13 -33.85
N TYR A 11 -22.13 -33.13 -33.83
CA TYR A 11 -22.52 -32.48 -32.59
C TYR A 11 -23.53 -33.33 -31.85
N GLU A 12 -23.04 -34.24 -31.04
CA GLU A 12 -23.85 -34.85 -30.00
C GLU A 12 -24.24 -33.82 -28.97
N SER A 13 -25.53 -33.63 -28.85
CA SER A 13 -26.19 -32.77 -27.91
C SER A 13 -25.96 -33.27 -26.48
N ALA A 14 -24.93 -32.73 -25.81
CA ALA A 14 -24.78 -32.92 -24.37
C ALA A 14 -25.82 -32.03 -23.67
N THR A 15 -26.85 -32.64 -23.18
CA THR A 15 -27.88 -32.09 -22.33
C THR A 15 -27.22 -31.36 -21.13
N LEU A 16 -27.29 -30.04 -21.10
CA LEU A 16 -26.92 -29.25 -19.92
C LEU A 16 -27.93 -29.52 -18.81
N GLN A 17 -27.57 -30.44 -17.93
CA GLN A 17 -28.25 -30.61 -16.67
C GLN A 17 -27.86 -29.47 -15.75
N ALA A 18 -28.79 -28.53 -15.55
CA ALA A 18 -28.65 -27.40 -14.68
C ALA A 18 -28.38 -27.90 -13.25
N ALA A 19 -27.15 -27.67 -12.78
CA ALA A 19 -26.82 -27.80 -11.39
C ALA A 19 -27.54 -26.73 -10.59
N GLN A 20 -28.47 -27.12 -9.76
CA GLN A 20 -29.16 -26.25 -8.80
C GLN A 20 -28.12 -25.67 -7.81
N PRO A 21 -28.21 -24.38 -7.45
CA PRO A 21 -27.37 -23.83 -6.41
C PRO A 21 -27.84 -24.40 -5.06
N VAL A 22 -26.97 -25.15 -4.42
CA VAL A 22 -27.15 -25.57 -3.02
C VAL A 22 -26.98 -24.34 -2.15
N ALA A 23 -28.08 -23.92 -1.52
CA ALA A 23 -28.06 -22.90 -0.50
C ALA A 23 -27.26 -23.41 0.72
N PRO A 24 -26.35 -22.61 1.31
CA PRO A 24 -25.75 -23.00 2.59
C PRO A 24 -26.81 -22.90 3.69
N GLU A 25 -27.04 -24.03 4.36
CA GLU A 25 -27.78 -24.10 5.60
C GLU A 25 -27.21 -23.12 6.61
N GLN A 26 -28.07 -22.20 7.03
CA GLN A 26 -27.81 -21.32 8.17
C GLN A 26 -27.88 -22.15 9.45
N THR A 27 -26.72 -22.59 9.92
CA THR A 27 -26.62 -23.05 11.30
C THR A 27 -26.57 -21.81 12.18
N ALA A 28 -27.70 -21.46 12.75
CA ALA A 28 -27.83 -20.46 13.79
C ALA A 28 -27.13 -20.97 15.05
N ALA A 29 -25.86 -20.62 15.22
CA ALA A 29 -25.20 -20.65 16.52
C ALA A 29 -25.30 -19.23 17.10
N GLN A 30 -26.26 -19.07 17.99
CA GLN A 30 -26.32 -17.94 18.89
C GLN A 30 -24.99 -17.85 19.65
N ARG A 31 -24.19 -16.85 19.34
CA ARG A 31 -23.20 -16.31 20.25
C ARG A 31 -23.64 -14.90 20.59
N GLU A 32 -24.33 -14.81 21.71
CA GLU A 32 -24.41 -13.60 22.50
C GLU A 32 -22.98 -13.21 22.87
N GLY A 33 -22.39 -12.34 22.06
CA GLY A 33 -21.16 -11.64 22.35
C GLY A 33 -21.55 -10.18 22.56
N SER A 34 -21.80 -9.82 23.80
CA SER A 34 -21.98 -8.46 24.24
C SER A 34 -20.82 -7.60 23.72
N THR A 35 -21.14 -6.70 22.82
CA THR A 35 -20.29 -5.58 22.46
C THR A 35 -20.22 -4.66 23.68
N GLU A 36 -19.22 -4.85 24.49
CA GLU A 36 -18.90 -3.93 25.58
C GLU A 36 -18.35 -2.65 24.94
N LEU A 37 -19.28 -1.71 24.75
CA LEU A 37 -18.92 -0.31 24.54
C LEU A 37 -18.22 0.16 25.82
N VAL A 38 -16.90 0.24 25.76
CA VAL A 38 -16.13 0.94 26.78
C VAL A 38 -16.46 2.44 26.68
N THR A 39 -17.62 2.81 27.19
CA THR A 39 -17.88 4.16 27.60
C THR A 39 -17.09 4.35 28.90
N THR A 40 -16.09 5.19 28.85
CA THR A 40 -15.46 5.76 30.04
C THR A 40 -16.53 6.53 30.79
N SER A 41 -17.29 5.82 31.59
CA SER A 41 -18.21 6.43 32.53
C SER A 41 -17.38 7.09 33.61
N ALA A 42 -17.46 8.42 33.63
CA ALA A 42 -17.08 9.20 34.78
C ALA A 42 -17.63 8.55 36.05
N ASN A 43 -16.75 8.22 36.96
CA ASN A 43 -17.08 7.71 38.26
C ASN A 43 -18.01 8.68 39.00
N ALA A 44 -19.31 8.45 38.87
CA ALA A 44 -20.27 9.03 39.80
C ALA A 44 -20.13 8.29 41.13
N ARG A 45 -19.27 8.80 41.96
CA ARG A 45 -19.08 8.35 43.32
C ARG A 45 -20.32 8.70 44.11
N LYS A 46 -21.14 7.70 44.36
CA LYS A 46 -22.28 7.77 45.27
C LYS A 46 -21.69 7.97 46.66
N GLN A 47 -21.71 9.21 47.17
CA GLN A 47 -21.42 9.53 48.53
C GLN A 47 -22.56 9.09 49.41
N SER A 48 -22.35 8.04 50.16
CA SER A 48 -23.17 7.82 51.40
C SER A 48 -22.67 8.80 52.44
N ASN A 49 -23.56 9.66 52.92
CA ASN A 49 -23.35 10.49 54.08
C ASN A 49 -23.13 9.58 55.26
N ASP A 50 -21.93 9.65 55.85
CA ASP A 50 -21.76 9.38 57.24
C ASP A 50 -20.81 10.42 57.86
N ALA A 51 -21.14 10.84 59.03
CA ALA A 51 -20.77 12.07 59.64
C ALA A 51 -19.35 12.10 60.21
N LEU A 52 -18.84 13.35 60.26
CA LEU A 52 -17.92 13.88 61.26
C LEU A 52 -16.47 13.36 61.28
N THR A 53 -15.54 14.15 60.73
CA THR A 53 -14.59 14.91 61.58
C THR A 53 -13.85 15.91 60.70
N VAL A 54 -13.92 17.17 61.12
CA VAL A 54 -13.10 18.27 60.63
C VAL A 54 -11.68 18.06 61.12
N THR A 55 -10.75 17.75 60.21
CA THR A 55 -9.34 18.11 60.37
C THR A 55 -8.96 18.88 59.13
N ASP A 56 -8.87 20.17 59.33
CA ASP A 56 -8.25 21.15 58.48
C ASP A 56 -6.76 20.78 58.34
N GLU A 57 -6.31 20.45 57.17
CA GLU A 57 -4.97 20.57 56.59
C GLU A 57 -4.93 19.70 55.31
N GLY A 58 -5.43 20.28 54.23
CA GLY A 58 -5.33 19.72 52.89
C GLY A 58 -5.15 20.87 51.91
N ASP A 59 -3.88 21.11 51.56
CA ASP A 59 -3.45 22.02 50.51
C ASP A 59 -4.31 21.83 49.27
N ALA A 60 -5.45 22.50 49.21
CA ALA A 60 -6.17 22.70 47.99
C ALA A 60 -5.31 23.64 47.14
N GLN A 61 -4.43 23.06 46.36
CA GLN A 61 -3.67 23.75 45.34
C GLN A 61 -4.65 24.40 44.37
N VAL A 62 -5.11 25.56 44.76
CA VAL A 62 -5.88 26.44 43.90
C VAL A 62 -4.94 26.83 42.77
N SER A 63 -5.04 26.07 41.66
CA SER A 63 -4.33 26.38 40.44
C SER A 63 -4.68 27.82 40.08
N SER A 64 -3.74 28.72 40.25
CA SER A 64 -3.98 30.15 39.97
C SER A 64 -4.44 30.24 38.49
N PRO A 65 -5.40 31.14 38.18
CA PRO A 65 -5.94 31.26 36.79
C PRO A 65 -4.81 31.50 35.77
N ASP A 66 -3.68 32.00 36.21
CA ASP A 66 -2.50 32.21 35.34
C ASP A 66 -1.76 30.92 35.05
N SER A 67 -1.68 29.95 35.97
CA SER A 67 -1.09 28.64 35.68
C SER A 67 -1.92 27.85 34.67
N SER A 68 -3.23 27.94 34.75
CA SER A 68 -4.13 27.31 33.77
C SER A 68 -4.02 27.94 32.39
N ARG A 69 -3.88 29.27 32.31
CA ARG A 69 -3.65 29.99 31.06
C ARG A 69 -2.31 29.61 30.42
N LEU A 70 -1.26 29.49 31.20
CA LEU A 70 0.06 29.07 30.72
C LEU A 70 0.02 27.61 30.20
N ALA A 71 -0.70 26.73 30.91
CA ALA A 71 -0.88 25.35 30.46
C ALA A 71 -1.64 25.27 29.13
N ILE A 72 -2.71 26.06 28.97
CA ILE A 72 -3.46 26.13 27.71
C ILE A 72 -2.58 26.70 26.60
N ALA A 73 -1.83 27.75 26.84
CA ALA A 73 -0.93 28.34 25.85
C ALA A 73 0.17 27.35 25.41
N SER A 74 0.73 26.58 26.34
CA SER A 74 1.72 25.53 26.01
C SER A 74 1.15 24.41 25.17
N LEU A 75 -0.08 23.97 25.49
CA LEU A 75 -0.78 22.95 24.69
C LEU A 75 -1.13 23.44 23.29
N MET A 76 -1.56 24.71 23.15
CA MET A 76 -1.82 25.31 21.84
C MET A 76 -0.52 25.40 21.02
N ALA A 77 0.59 25.83 21.61
CA ALA A 77 1.88 25.88 20.94
C ALA A 77 2.36 24.48 20.49
N GLN A 78 2.12 23.43 21.29
CA GLN A 78 2.40 22.04 20.91
C GLN A 78 1.53 21.58 19.74
N LEU A 79 0.23 21.89 19.77
CA LEU A 79 -0.68 21.58 18.69
C LEU A 79 -0.28 22.28 17.38
N ASP A 80 0.05 23.56 17.45
CA ASP A 80 0.50 24.33 16.28
C ASP A 80 1.79 23.74 15.70
N SER A 81 2.74 23.35 16.55
CA SER A 81 3.97 22.71 16.08
C SER A 81 3.70 21.35 15.42
N GLN A 82 2.81 20.53 15.97
CA GLN A 82 2.39 19.25 15.38
C GLN A 82 1.67 19.45 14.04
N VAL A 83 0.78 20.43 13.95
CA VAL A 83 0.08 20.78 12.71
C VAL A 83 1.07 21.24 11.63
N GLN A 84 2.06 22.05 12.01
CA GLN A 84 3.10 22.50 11.09
C GLN A 84 4.00 21.34 10.64
N GLU A 85 4.38 20.43 11.52
CA GLU A 85 5.13 19.22 11.14
C GLU A 85 4.32 18.34 10.20
N TYR A 86 3.03 18.17 10.47
CA TYR A 86 2.14 17.39 9.60
C TYR A 86 1.98 18.03 8.23
N ALA A 87 1.84 19.35 8.17
CA ALA A 87 1.75 20.12 6.92
C ALA A 87 3.04 20.08 6.09
N ARG A 88 4.19 19.87 6.73
CA ARG A 88 5.49 19.72 6.05
C ARG A 88 5.77 18.33 5.53
N ARG A 89 4.92 17.32 5.85
CA ARG A 89 5.12 15.96 5.33
C ARG A 89 4.91 15.96 3.82
N PRO A 90 5.86 15.37 3.07
CA PRO A 90 5.73 15.29 1.63
C PRO A 90 4.50 14.47 1.25
N ARG A 91 3.73 14.95 0.29
CA ARG A 91 2.56 14.27 -0.25
C ARG A 91 3.03 13.07 -1.05
N ARG A 92 2.63 11.87 -0.63
CA ARG A 92 2.98 10.62 -1.29
C ARG A 92 1.77 10.08 -2.05
N VAL A 93 1.98 9.73 -3.31
CA VAL A 93 0.97 9.08 -4.16
C VAL A 93 1.50 7.71 -4.55
N VAL A 94 0.69 6.67 -4.31
CA VAL A 94 1.05 5.30 -4.67
C VAL A 94 0.41 4.96 -6.00
N LEU A 95 1.24 4.65 -7.00
CA LEU A 95 0.81 4.17 -8.31
C LEU A 95 0.97 2.65 -8.39
N THR A 96 -0.17 1.96 -8.47
CA THR A 96 -0.21 0.53 -8.76
C THR A 96 -1.00 0.28 -10.03
N ALA A 97 -0.88 -0.90 -10.62
CA ALA A 97 -1.65 -1.27 -11.81
C ALA A 97 -3.17 -1.11 -11.62
N ALA A 98 -3.66 -1.34 -10.39
CA ALA A 98 -5.08 -1.28 -10.06
C ALA A 98 -5.55 0.12 -9.63
N ALA A 99 -4.65 0.98 -9.15
CA ALA A 99 -4.98 2.29 -8.57
C ALA A 99 -4.86 3.46 -9.55
N THR A 100 -4.40 3.22 -10.78
CA THR A 100 -4.25 4.25 -11.81
C THR A 100 -5.62 4.55 -12.44
N GLN A 101 -6.34 5.51 -11.85
CA GLN A 101 -7.65 5.94 -12.35
C GLN A 101 -7.56 7.08 -13.38
N ARG A 102 -6.42 7.77 -13.44
CA ARG A 102 -6.21 8.90 -14.35
C ARG A 102 -5.36 8.48 -15.55
N SER A 103 -5.72 8.99 -16.72
CA SER A 103 -5.00 8.69 -17.96
C SER A 103 -3.53 9.12 -17.93
N GLU A 104 -3.23 10.25 -17.30
CA GLU A 104 -1.86 10.78 -17.20
C GLU A 104 -0.97 9.95 -16.28
N ASP A 105 -1.50 9.53 -15.13
CA ASP A 105 -0.79 8.62 -14.21
C ASP A 105 -0.52 7.27 -14.88
N ALA A 106 -1.48 6.78 -15.68
CA ALA A 106 -1.33 5.55 -16.44
C ALA A 106 -0.26 5.67 -17.52
N LEU A 107 -0.20 6.80 -18.22
CA LEU A 107 0.83 7.06 -19.24
C LEU A 107 2.22 7.15 -18.61
N TYR A 108 2.36 7.87 -17.49
CA TYR A 108 3.61 7.97 -16.76
C TYR A 108 4.10 6.58 -16.30
N LEU A 109 3.20 5.80 -15.73
CA LEU A 109 3.49 4.44 -15.26
C LEU A 109 3.86 3.49 -16.41
N ASP A 110 3.23 3.63 -17.58
CA ASP A 110 3.55 2.83 -18.77
C ASP A 110 4.93 3.23 -19.35
N GLY A 111 5.26 4.52 -19.40
CA GLY A 111 6.59 5.01 -19.78
C GLY A 111 7.68 4.47 -18.86
N TRP A 112 7.44 4.56 -17.55
CA TRP A 112 8.33 4.00 -16.53
C TRP A 112 8.53 2.49 -16.72
N ARG A 113 7.44 1.72 -16.92
CA ARG A 113 7.49 0.27 -17.15
C ARG A 113 8.32 -0.08 -18.37
N ARG A 114 8.07 0.57 -19.52
CA ARG A 114 8.83 0.32 -20.76
C ARG A 114 10.30 0.56 -20.60
N ARG A 115 10.68 1.64 -19.90
CA ARG A 115 12.09 1.95 -19.62
C ARG A 115 12.75 0.87 -18.76
N ILE A 116 12.09 0.44 -17.70
CA ILE A 116 12.57 -0.64 -16.83
C ILE A 116 12.73 -1.95 -17.60
N GLU A 117 11.73 -2.34 -18.38
CA GLU A 117 11.80 -3.58 -19.17
C GLU A 117 12.90 -3.53 -20.22
N ALA A 118 13.08 -2.39 -20.89
CA ALA A 118 14.14 -2.22 -21.88
C ALA A 118 15.54 -2.36 -21.24
N ILE A 119 15.77 -1.65 -20.14
CA ILE A 119 17.06 -1.69 -19.43
C ILE A 119 17.28 -3.06 -18.77
N GLY A 120 16.23 -3.63 -18.18
CA GLY A 120 16.30 -4.93 -17.53
C GLY A 120 16.60 -6.07 -18.49
N ASN A 121 16.05 -6.03 -19.71
CA ASN A 121 16.35 -7.03 -20.73
C ASN A 121 17.77 -6.90 -21.27
N LEU A 122 18.31 -5.68 -21.36
CA LEU A 122 19.71 -5.45 -21.75
C LEU A 122 20.68 -5.88 -20.66
N ASN A 123 20.29 -5.76 -19.40
CA ASN A 123 21.15 -6.03 -18.23
C ASN A 123 20.66 -7.26 -17.45
N TYR A 124 20.08 -8.23 -18.13
CA TYR A 124 19.67 -9.48 -17.50
C TYR A 124 20.88 -10.19 -16.89
N PRO A 125 20.84 -10.60 -15.60
CA PRO A 125 22.03 -11.09 -14.93
C PRO A 125 22.54 -12.41 -15.53
N ASP A 126 23.80 -12.41 -15.97
CA ASP A 126 24.44 -13.59 -16.56
C ASP A 126 24.47 -14.79 -15.61
N ALA A 127 24.57 -14.55 -14.30
CA ALA A 127 24.51 -15.61 -13.30
C ALA A 127 23.14 -16.29 -13.30
N ALA A 128 22.06 -15.51 -13.39
CA ALA A 128 20.70 -16.04 -13.47
C ALA A 128 20.47 -16.81 -14.78
N ARG A 129 21.01 -16.29 -15.89
CA ARG A 129 20.96 -16.95 -17.21
C ARG A 129 21.65 -18.31 -17.20
N ARG A 130 22.87 -18.37 -16.70
CA ARG A 130 23.65 -19.63 -16.63
C ARG A 130 23.04 -20.66 -15.70
N GLN A 131 22.46 -20.21 -14.58
CA GLN A 131 21.85 -21.08 -13.56
C GLN A 131 20.38 -21.34 -13.80
N LYS A 132 19.79 -20.76 -14.86
CA LYS A 132 18.36 -20.83 -15.18
C LYS A 132 17.47 -20.45 -13.98
N LEU A 133 17.85 -19.35 -13.30
CA LEU A 133 17.09 -18.83 -12.18
C LEU A 133 15.94 -17.94 -12.69
N TYR A 134 14.74 -18.30 -12.33
CA TYR A 134 13.51 -17.56 -12.63
C TYR A 134 12.77 -17.27 -11.35
N GLY A 135 11.93 -16.25 -11.35
CA GLY A 135 11.19 -15.91 -10.15
C GLY A 135 10.44 -14.60 -10.29
N SER A 136 9.66 -14.29 -9.28
CA SER A 136 8.94 -13.02 -9.20
C SER A 136 9.24 -12.34 -7.87
N LEU A 137 9.49 -11.04 -7.91
CA LEU A 137 9.67 -10.20 -6.75
C LEU A 137 8.69 -9.03 -6.81
N ARG A 138 8.40 -8.44 -5.67
CA ARG A 138 7.62 -7.21 -5.59
C ARG A 138 8.49 -6.09 -5.07
N LEU A 139 8.57 -5.01 -5.86
CA LEU A 139 9.45 -3.88 -5.60
C LEU A 139 8.65 -2.61 -5.44
N LEU A 140 9.08 -1.77 -4.49
CA LEU A 140 8.64 -0.40 -4.31
C LEU A 140 9.77 0.53 -4.74
N VAL A 141 9.45 1.51 -5.58
CA VAL A 141 10.36 2.56 -6.01
C VAL A 141 9.72 3.91 -5.70
N SER A 142 10.37 4.73 -4.87
CA SER A 142 9.96 6.10 -4.58
C SER A 142 10.74 7.05 -5.47
N ILE A 143 10.04 7.86 -6.25
CA ILE A 143 10.58 8.78 -7.25
C ILE A 143 10.23 10.21 -6.85
N LEU A 144 11.17 11.13 -7.05
CA LEU A 144 11.00 12.56 -6.85
C LEU A 144 10.51 13.26 -8.14
N PRO A 145 9.96 14.49 -8.07
CA PRO A 145 9.41 15.19 -9.23
C PRO A 145 10.38 15.38 -10.41
N ASN A 146 11.68 15.42 -10.13
CA ASN A 146 12.73 15.51 -11.14
C ASN A 146 13.13 14.18 -11.78
N GLY A 147 12.43 13.08 -11.44
CA GLY A 147 12.72 11.74 -11.92
C GLY A 147 13.84 11.01 -11.19
N SER A 148 14.43 11.59 -10.14
CA SER A 148 15.46 10.89 -9.34
C SER A 148 14.82 9.92 -8.35
N ILE A 149 15.55 8.86 -8.03
CA ILE A 149 15.13 7.87 -7.04
C ILE A 149 15.39 8.41 -5.64
N GLN A 150 14.38 8.37 -4.79
CA GLN A 150 14.51 8.64 -3.36
C GLN A 150 14.81 7.36 -2.57
N LYS A 151 14.06 6.28 -2.87
CA LYS A 151 14.15 5.00 -2.16
C LYS A 151 13.76 3.86 -3.08
N THR A 152 14.40 2.71 -2.89
CA THR A 152 13.98 1.41 -3.45
C THR A 152 13.88 0.39 -2.33
N GLU A 153 12.85 -0.47 -2.37
CA GLU A 153 12.62 -1.47 -1.34
C GLU A 153 11.99 -2.73 -1.95
N ILE A 154 12.54 -3.89 -1.63
CA ILE A 154 11.97 -5.17 -2.01
C ILE A 154 10.91 -5.54 -0.98
N LEU A 155 9.64 -5.49 -1.39
CA LEU A 155 8.51 -5.87 -0.53
C LEU A 155 8.34 -7.38 -0.43
N GLN A 156 8.71 -8.09 -1.50
CA GLN A 156 8.70 -9.56 -1.56
C GLN A 156 9.86 -10.02 -2.42
N SER A 157 10.72 -10.87 -1.85
CA SER A 157 11.87 -11.45 -2.55
C SER A 157 11.44 -12.48 -3.59
N SER A 158 12.24 -12.64 -4.63
CA SER A 158 12.10 -13.70 -5.64
C SER A 158 12.50 -15.09 -5.13
N GLY A 159 13.14 -15.17 -3.96
CA GLY A 159 13.78 -16.38 -3.44
C GLY A 159 15.23 -16.57 -3.92
N HIS A 160 15.72 -15.69 -4.79
CA HIS A 160 17.08 -15.71 -5.34
C HIS A 160 17.75 -14.35 -5.18
N ALA A 161 18.75 -14.26 -4.33
CA ALA A 161 19.48 -13.01 -4.07
C ALA A 161 20.05 -12.37 -5.36
N VAL A 162 20.42 -13.17 -6.35
CA VAL A 162 20.92 -12.73 -7.66
C VAL A 162 19.85 -11.94 -8.43
N LEU A 163 18.61 -12.41 -8.42
CA LEU A 163 17.48 -11.73 -9.08
C LEU A 163 17.06 -10.47 -8.32
N ASP A 164 17.05 -10.55 -7.01
CA ASP A 164 16.70 -9.43 -6.14
C ASP A 164 17.71 -8.28 -6.29
N GLN A 165 19.02 -8.59 -6.27
CA GLN A 165 20.04 -7.58 -6.50
C GLN A 165 19.97 -7.01 -7.91
N ALA A 166 19.78 -7.85 -8.93
CA ALA A 166 19.65 -7.41 -10.31
C ALA A 166 18.47 -6.45 -10.49
N ALA A 167 17.34 -6.68 -9.81
CA ALA A 167 16.20 -5.77 -9.87
C ALA A 167 16.55 -4.38 -9.30
N LEU A 168 17.28 -4.31 -8.19
CA LEU A 168 17.75 -3.05 -7.62
C LEU A 168 18.72 -2.33 -8.57
N ASP A 169 19.67 -3.06 -9.15
CA ASP A 169 20.65 -2.52 -10.09
C ASP A 169 19.98 -1.96 -11.36
N ILE A 170 18.99 -2.68 -11.90
CA ILE A 170 18.19 -2.24 -13.05
C ILE A 170 17.46 -0.93 -12.77
N VAL A 171 16.84 -0.79 -11.57
CA VAL A 171 16.18 0.44 -11.16
C VAL A 171 17.17 1.60 -11.11
N MET A 172 18.35 1.38 -10.54
CA MET A 172 19.41 2.39 -10.47
C MET A 172 19.92 2.79 -11.86
N LEU A 173 20.15 1.83 -12.75
CA LEU A 173 20.58 2.06 -14.13
C LEU A 173 19.54 2.79 -14.97
N ALA A 174 18.27 2.58 -14.65
CA ALA A 174 17.16 3.24 -15.35
C ALA A 174 16.97 4.71 -14.93
N SER A 175 17.56 5.13 -13.82
CA SER A 175 17.51 6.51 -13.33
C SER A 175 18.44 7.44 -14.17
N PRO A 176 18.10 8.75 -14.32
CA PRO A 176 16.85 9.37 -13.91
C PRO A 176 15.67 9.00 -14.81
N TYR A 177 14.48 8.95 -14.23
CA TYR A 177 13.23 8.74 -14.96
C TYR A 177 12.70 10.04 -15.57
N GLU A 178 11.58 9.97 -16.27
CA GLU A 178 10.91 11.16 -16.76
C GLU A 178 10.41 12.01 -15.57
N PRO A 179 10.50 13.35 -15.65
CA PRO A 179 9.91 14.24 -14.65
C PRO A 179 8.39 14.02 -14.57
N PHE A 180 7.82 14.31 -13.40
CA PHE A 180 6.38 14.19 -13.23
C PHE A 180 5.61 15.09 -14.19
N PRO A 181 4.51 14.60 -14.80
CA PRO A 181 3.57 15.45 -15.51
C PRO A 181 3.04 16.57 -14.58
N PRO A 182 2.65 17.74 -15.14
CA PRO A 182 2.22 18.89 -14.34
C PRO A 182 1.10 18.57 -13.34
N GLU A 183 0.15 17.72 -13.73
CA GLU A 183 -0.97 17.34 -12.85
C GLU A 183 -0.53 16.43 -11.70
N LEU A 184 0.40 15.52 -11.97
CA LEU A 184 0.97 14.66 -10.93
C LEU A 184 1.84 15.46 -9.96
N SER A 185 2.62 16.42 -10.45
CA SER A 185 3.47 17.32 -9.64
C SER A 185 2.66 18.21 -8.69
N LYS A 186 1.43 18.59 -9.07
CA LYS A 186 0.53 19.35 -8.18
C LYS A 186 0.02 18.51 -7.00
N GLN A 187 -0.01 17.21 -7.14
CA GLN A 187 -0.62 16.29 -6.18
C GLN A 187 0.38 15.55 -5.32
N ALA A 188 1.58 15.29 -5.87
CA ALA A 188 2.59 14.45 -5.24
C ALA A 188 3.96 15.14 -5.21
N ASP A 189 4.58 15.10 -4.06
CA ASP A 189 6.00 15.42 -3.88
C ASP A 189 6.86 14.16 -4.01
N ILE A 190 6.25 12.98 -3.81
CA ILE A 190 6.87 11.67 -3.97
C ILE A 190 5.86 10.74 -4.62
N VAL A 191 6.26 10.04 -5.67
CA VAL A 191 5.49 8.97 -6.29
C VAL A 191 6.10 7.63 -5.90
N GLU A 192 5.29 6.76 -5.33
CA GLU A 192 5.67 5.39 -4.97
C GLU A 192 5.07 4.41 -5.97
N ILE A 193 5.91 3.77 -6.75
CA ILE A 193 5.51 2.76 -7.73
C ILE A 193 5.72 1.39 -7.12
N ILE A 194 4.63 0.62 -6.99
CA ILE A 194 4.68 -0.77 -6.53
C ILE A 194 4.35 -1.67 -7.69
N ARG A 195 5.28 -2.54 -8.06
CA ARG A 195 5.13 -3.48 -9.18
C ARG A 195 5.68 -4.87 -8.84
N THR A 196 5.04 -5.87 -9.45
CA THR A 196 5.56 -7.24 -9.47
C THR A 196 6.44 -7.43 -10.70
N TRP A 197 7.67 -7.82 -10.48
CA TRP A 197 8.65 -8.09 -11.53
C TRP A 197 8.80 -9.59 -11.67
N ARG A 198 8.77 -10.06 -12.90
CA ARG A 198 8.94 -11.48 -13.20
C ARG A 198 10.08 -11.68 -14.17
N PHE A 199 11.04 -12.46 -13.73
CA PHE A 199 12.13 -12.99 -14.53
C PHE A 199 11.67 -14.30 -15.16
N HIS A 200 11.49 -14.27 -16.48
CA HIS A 200 10.95 -15.39 -17.24
C HIS A 200 12.04 -16.27 -17.84
N GLU A 201 11.68 -17.48 -18.15
CA GLU A 201 12.45 -18.33 -19.04
C GLU A 201 12.57 -17.67 -20.42
N GLY A 202 13.81 -17.62 -20.97
CA GLY A 202 14.11 -16.84 -22.18
C GLY A 202 14.76 -15.48 -21.90
N ASP A 203 15.26 -15.28 -20.68
CA ASP A 203 16.06 -14.10 -20.28
C ASP A 203 15.28 -12.78 -20.44
N ALA A 204 14.00 -12.80 -20.12
CA ALA A 204 13.14 -11.64 -20.21
C ALA A 204 12.60 -11.19 -18.83
N LEU A 205 12.69 -9.87 -18.59
CA LEU A 205 12.06 -9.20 -17.47
C LEU A 205 10.74 -8.57 -17.92
N ARG A 206 9.68 -8.81 -17.14
CA ARG A 206 8.40 -8.11 -17.27
C ARG A 206 7.93 -7.54 -15.94
N SER A 207 7.35 -6.35 -16.00
CA SER A 207 6.79 -5.63 -14.85
C SER A 207 5.26 -5.54 -14.99
N TYR A 208 4.54 -6.00 -13.96
CA TYR A 208 3.07 -6.05 -13.91
C TYR A 208 2.52 -5.16 -12.80
#